data_941526837308c251d012fa73572e9c68
#
_entry.id   941526837308c251d012fa73572e9c68
#
_cell.length_a   1.000
_cell.length_b   1.000
_cell.length_c   1.000
_cell.angle_alpha   90.00
_cell.angle_beta   90.00
_cell.angle_gamma   90.00
#
_symmetry.space_group_name_H-M   'P 1'
#
loop_
_entity.id
_entity.type
_entity.pdbx_description
1 polymer ?
#
loop_
_entity_poly.entity_id
_entity_poly.type
_entity_poly.pdbx_seq_one_letter_code
_entity_poly.pdbx_strand_id
1 'polypeptide(L)'
;KLKKVFCTSVSIHITLAILILIVAETIGLWFVNAYLNIPLDRMEAANWVYQCSVLTLILTIISVPYNSCIVAHEHMRAFAYVSIVEVILKLAIVYLLLIGDFDKLILYAILIAVVAFIIRIIYGIYCKQNFEECTYHFLFDRKLFKEMFAFAGWSVIGNLGFSLKDQGSNIILNLFGGTTVNAARGIAMQVNGIISNFSYNFTMALNPQITKQYAAGNMNESGRLVYTGCRYSFYLLLLIAIPVMINVDYLLQLWLGTIPKYTSQFLLLALITALINVMSPPLTTALQATGNIKVFQIVICIIMLCELPFSYFILYTGGKPYMVMYPSIFVISIGLFARFLILKKISPFYKLRHFTFNVFCRNILIAIVCY
;
A
#
# COMPACT_ATOMS: atom_id res chain seq x y z
N LYS A 1 -21.58 0.70 21.08
CA LYS A 1 -21.01 -0.34 20.18
C LYS A 1 -19.67 0.13 19.60
N LEU A 2 -19.56 1.33 19.03
CA LEU A 2 -18.34 1.89 18.44
C LEU A 2 -17.18 1.94 19.43
N LYS A 3 -17.41 2.39 20.68
CA LYS A 3 -16.40 2.40 21.74
C LYS A 3 -15.79 1.01 21.99
N LYS A 4 -16.62 -0.07 22.00
CA LYS A 4 -16.09 -1.43 22.14
C LYS A 4 -15.19 -1.82 20.98
N VAL A 5 -15.59 -1.51 19.74
CA VAL A 5 -14.78 -1.79 18.53
C VAL A 5 -13.45 -1.05 18.59
N PHE A 6 -13.47 0.25 18.92
CA PHE A 6 -12.27 1.06 19.06
C PHE A 6 -11.32 0.51 20.15
N CYS A 7 -11.83 0.26 21.37
CA CYS A 7 -11.01 -0.28 22.46
C CYS A 7 -10.42 -1.66 22.12
N THR A 8 -11.20 -2.55 21.50
CA THR A 8 -10.70 -3.86 21.05
C THR A 8 -9.64 -3.71 19.98
N SER A 9 -9.83 -2.81 19.00
CA SER A 9 -8.84 -2.51 17.98
C SER A 9 -7.53 -2.00 18.57
N VAL A 10 -7.60 -1.02 19.48
CA VAL A 10 -6.41 -0.50 20.18
C VAL A 10 -5.69 -1.61 20.94
N SER A 11 -6.43 -2.46 21.68
CA SER A 11 -5.83 -3.59 22.41
C SER A 11 -5.14 -4.57 21.49
N ILE A 12 -5.71 -4.89 20.32
CA ILE A 12 -5.09 -5.76 19.30
C ILE A 12 -3.78 -5.14 18.82
N HIS A 13 -3.80 -3.84 18.47
CA HIS A 13 -2.60 -3.16 17.95
C HIS A 13 -1.52 -3.01 19.01
N ILE A 14 -1.87 -2.78 20.29
CA ILE A 14 -0.90 -2.78 21.39
C ILE A 14 -0.28 -4.17 21.57
N THR A 15 -1.09 -5.23 21.57
CA THR A 15 -0.59 -6.62 21.66
C THR A 15 0.35 -6.94 20.50
N LEU A 16 -0.02 -6.56 19.28
CA LEU A 16 0.81 -6.74 18.10
C LEU A 16 2.12 -5.95 18.20
N ALA A 17 2.06 -4.70 18.67
CA ALA A 17 3.23 -3.86 18.86
C ALA A 17 4.21 -4.46 19.89
N ILE A 18 3.70 -5.01 21.00
CA ILE A 18 4.51 -5.69 22.02
C ILE A 18 5.15 -6.96 21.43
N LEU A 19 4.39 -7.77 20.69
CA LEU A 19 4.93 -8.97 20.05
C LEU A 19 6.04 -8.63 19.05
N ILE A 20 5.83 -7.61 18.22
CA ILE A 20 6.83 -7.13 17.26
C ILE A 20 8.07 -6.59 18.02
N LEU A 21 7.87 -5.85 19.11
CA LEU A 21 8.98 -5.38 19.95
C LEU A 21 9.82 -6.53 20.47
N ILE A 22 9.19 -7.57 21.01
CA ILE A 22 9.90 -8.75 21.53
C ILE A 22 10.71 -9.43 20.42
N VAL A 23 10.10 -9.63 19.24
CA VAL A 23 10.80 -10.25 18.10
C VAL A 23 11.94 -9.35 17.59
N ALA A 24 11.72 -8.05 17.53
CA ALA A 24 12.75 -7.09 17.14
C ALA A 24 13.93 -7.09 18.12
N GLU A 25 13.67 -6.98 19.43
CA GLU A 25 14.73 -6.93 20.43
C GLU A 25 15.47 -8.27 20.64
N THR A 26 14.87 -9.39 20.24
CA THR A 26 15.51 -10.70 20.32
C THR A 26 16.16 -11.09 19.00
N ILE A 27 15.35 -11.52 18.03
CA ILE A 27 15.82 -12.05 16.74
C ILE A 27 16.41 -10.93 15.88
N GLY A 28 15.75 -9.78 15.84
CA GLY A 28 16.16 -8.68 14.96
C GLY A 28 17.48 -8.06 15.40
N LEU A 29 17.65 -7.78 16.69
CA LEU A 29 18.88 -7.22 17.22
C LEU A 29 20.06 -8.20 17.07
N TRP A 30 19.81 -9.50 17.34
CA TRP A 30 20.80 -10.54 17.09
C TRP A 30 21.19 -10.60 15.59
N PHE A 31 20.25 -10.51 14.67
CA PHE A 31 20.51 -10.53 13.25
C PHE A 31 21.34 -9.33 12.78
N VAL A 32 21.04 -8.12 13.27
CA VAL A 32 21.81 -6.90 12.96
C VAL A 32 23.26 -7.03 13.41
N ASN A 33 23.50 -7.55 14.64
CA ASN A 33 24.85 -7.61 15.24
C ASN A 33 25.66 -8.84 14.81
N ALA A 34 25.02 -9.94 14.40
CA ALA A 34 25.71 -11.19 14.11
C ALA A 34 25.80 -11.53 12.62
N TYR A 35 24.86 -11.10 11.80
CA TYR A 35 24.77 -11.52 10.39
C TYR A 35 25.01 -10.42 9.37
N LEU A 36 24.75 -9.15 9.73
CA LEU A 36 24.96 -8.06 8.77
C LEU A 36 26.43 -7.68 8.71
N ASN A 37 26.97 -7.58 7.50
CA ASN A 37 28.31 -7.06 7.25
C ASN A 37 28.35 -5.53 7.38
N ILE A 38 28.37 -5.05 8.62
CA ILE A 38 28.45 -3.62 8.94
C ILE A 38 29.89 -3.35 9.40
N PRO A 39 30.57 -2.29 8.88
CA PRO A 39 31.87 -1.86 9.41
C PRO A 39 31.80 -1.59 10.91
N LEU A 40 32.83 -2.00 11.65
CA LEU A 40 32.86 -1.92 13.13
C LEU A 40 32.71 -0.48 13.64
N ASP A 41 33.28 0.49 12.92
CA ASP A 41 33.15 1.92 13.19
C ASP A 41 31.73 2.48 12.99
N ARG A 42 30.84 1.76 12.26
CA ARG A 42 29.46 2.14 11.99
C ARG A 42 28.43 1.30 12.74
N MET A 43 28.85 0.33 13.52
CA MET A 43 27.95 -0.58 14.24
C MET A 43 27.07 0.15 15.26
N GLU A 44 27.62 1.15 15.94
CA GLU A 44 26.85 1.99 16.88
C GLU A 44 25.75 2.77 16.14
N ALA A 45 26.09 3.38 15.01
CA ALA A 45 25.11 4.08 14.18
C ALA A 45 24.01 3.13 13.67
N ALA A 46 24.36 1.92 13.24
CA ALA A 46 23.41 0.91 12.80
C ALA A 46 22.44 0.49 13.92
N ASN A 47 22.92 0.32 15.16
CA ASN A 47 22.08 0.01 16.30
C ASN A 47 21.13 1.17 16.65
N TRP A 48 21.59 2.43 16.62
CA TRP A 48 20.71 3.59 16.79
C TRP A 48 19.61 3.65 15.72
N VAL A 49 19.97 3.46 14.45
CA VAL A 49 19.00 3.42 13.34
C VAL A 49 17.99 2.30 13.53
N TYR A 50 18.46 1.13 13.94
CA TYR A 50 17.62 -0.04 14.22
C TYR A 50 16.60 0.28 15.31
N GLN A 51 17.03 0.78 16.47
CA GLN A 51 16.17 1.11 17.60
C GLN A 51 15.14 2.21 17.26
N CYS A 52 15.57 3.26 16.58
CA CYS A 52 14.66 4.31 16.10
C CYS A 52 13.64 3.78 15.08
N SER A 53 14.03 2.83 14.23
CA SER A 53 13.13 2.20 13.26
C SER A 53 12.09 1.32 13.94
N VAL A 54 12.48 0.54 14.95
CA VAL A 54 11.56 -0.27 15.78
C VAL A 54 10.56 0.64 16.51
N LEU A 55 11.03 1.72 17.13
CA LEU A 55 10.17 2.70 17.80
C LEU A 55 9.17 3.34 16.82
N THR A 56 9.65 3.76 15.65
CA THR A 56 8.80 4.34 14.59
C THR A 56 7.72 3.36 14.13
N LEU A 57 8.07 2.08 13.95
CA LEU A 57 7.13 1.02 13.57
C LEU A 57 6.05 0.83 14.64
N ILE A 58 6.43 0.77 15.92
CA ILE A 58 5.51 0.64 17.05
C ILE A 58 4.53 1.81 17.10
N LEU A 59 5.04 3.04 17.01
CA LEU A 59 4.21 4.26 16.99
C LEU A 59 3.23 4.26 15.83
N THR A 60 3.67 3.82 14.67
CA THR A 60 2.82 3.71 13.47
C THR A 60 1.70 2.68 13.70
N ILE A 61 2.01 1.50 14.22
CA ILE A 61 1.01 0.44 14.51
C ILE A 61 -0.03 0.95 15.52
N ILE A 62 0.39 1.61 16.60
CA ILE A 62 -0.52 2.16 17.60
C ILE A 62 -1.37 3.32 17.04
N SER A 63 -0.92 3.99 15.99
CA SER A 63 -1.65 5.09 15.33
C SER A 63 -2.78 4.59 14.41
N VAL A 64 -2.72 3.35 13.92
CA VAL A 64 -3.69 2.80 12.96
C VAL A 64 -5.15 2.92 13.42
N PRO A 65 -5.55 2.55 14.66
CA PRO A 65 -6.94 2.66 15.10
C PRO A 65 -7.47 4.10 15.09
N TYR A 66 -6.62 5.07 15.42
CA TYR A 66 -6.98 6.49 15.45
C TYR A 66 -7.16 7.05 14.04
N ASN A 67 -6.24 6.74 13.13
CA ASN A 67 -6.35 7.10 11.73
C ASN A 67 -7.61 6.47 11.10
N SER A 68 -7.87 5.20 11.37
CA SER A 68 -9.06 4.50 10.90
C SER A 68 -10.36 5.14 11.42
N CYS A 69 -10.37 5.68 12.65
CA CYS A 69 -11.50 6.38 13.21
C CYS A 69 -11.79 7.69 12.45
N ILE A 70 -10.77 8.48 12.14
CA ILE A 70 -10.87 9.72 11.34
C ILE A 70 -11.46 9.41 9.95
N VAL A 71 -10.96 8.36 9.29
CA VAL A 71 -11.44 7.94 7.98
C VAL A 71 -12.88 7.41 8.04
N ALA A 72 -13.24 6.63 9.08
CA ALA A 72 -14.58 6.07 9.26
C ALA A 72 -15.63 7.15 9.51
N HIS A 73 -15.27 8.25 10.18
CA HIS A 73 -16.12 9.43 10.36
C HIS A 73 -16.08 10.41 9.18
N GLU A 74 -15.39 10.04 8.10
CA GLU A 74 -15.30 10.85 6.86
C GLU A 74 -14.63 12.23 7.08
N HIS A 75 -13.84 12.39 8.16
CA HIS A 75 -13.11 13.62 8.47
C HIS A 75 -11.85 13.77 7.60
N MET A 76 -12.02 13.68 6.27
CA MET A 76 -10.91 13.69 5.29
C MET A 76 -10.08 14.96 5.33
N ARG A 77 -10.65 16.11 5.74
CA ARG A 77 -9.90 17.36 5.92
C ARG A 77 -8.83 17.22 7.00
N ALA A 78 -9.19 16.63 8.15
CA ALA A 78 -8.24 16.40 9.23
C ALA A 78 -7.13 15.44 8.81
N PHE A 79 -7.49 14.35 8.11
CA PHE A 79 -6.52 13.43 7.53
C PHE A 79 -5.54 14.16 6.61
N ALA A 80 -6.04 15.02 5.70
CA ALA A 80 -5.20 15.78 4.78
C ALA A 80 -4.27 16.76 5.52
N TYR A 81 -4.76 17.50 6.52
CA TYR A 81 -3.91 18.41 7.30
C TYR A 81 -2.81 17.69 8.06
N VAL A 82 -3.10 16.55 8.69
CA VAL A 82 -2.07 15.76 9.39
C VAL A 82 -1.04 15.23 8.41
N SER A 83 -1.46 14.77 7.22
CA SER A 83 -0.54 14.33 6.17
C SER A 83 0.36 15.48 5.67
N ILE A 84 -0.17 16.70 5.52
CA ILE A 84 0.62 17.87 5.13
C ILE A 84 1.65 18.21 6.23
N VAL A 85 1.23 18.20 7.50
CA VAL A 85 2.15 18.43 8.63
C VAL A 85 3.27 17.39 8.63
N GLU A 86 2.94 16.11 8.41
CA GLU A 86 3.93 15.04 8.33
C GLU A 86 4.96 15.29 7.21
N VAL A 87 4.50 15.69 6.02
CA VAL A 87 5.38 16.00 4.88
C VAL A 87 6.28 17.21 5.18
N ILE A 88 5.72 18.27 5.77
CA ILE A 88 6.50 19.46 6.15
C ILE A 88 7.57 19.09 7.18
N LEU A 89 7.23 18.31 8.21
CA LEU A 89 8.18 17.85 9.22
C LEU A 89 9.29 16.98 8.59
N LYS A 90 8.94 16.06 7.69
CA LYS A 90 9.93 15.26 6.95
C LYS A 90 10.83 16.10 6.06
N LEU A 91 10.28 17.13 5.43
CA LEU A 91 11.08 18.08 4.65
C LEU A 91 12.03 18.89 5.55
N ALA A 92 11.56 19.35 6.72
CA ALA A 92 12.39 20.03 7.72
C ALA A 92 13.59 19.19 8.16
N ILE A 93 13.41 17.84 8.28
CA ILE A 93 14.52 16.92 8.60
C ILE A 93 15.65 17.07 7.58
N VAL A 94 15.33 17.15 6.28
CA VAL A 94 16.35 17.28 5.22
C VAL A 94 17.21 18.53 5.42
N TYR A 95 16.59 19.65 5.80
CA TYR A 95 17.34 20.89 6.12
C TYR A 95 18.12 20.77 7.42
N LEU A 96 17.56 20.14 8.46
CA LEU A 96 18.25 19.93 9.74
C LEU A 96 19.49 19.06 9.59
N LEU A 97 19.50 18.12 8.65
CA LEU A 97 20.68 17.31 8.33
C LEU A 97 21.86 18.09 7.71
N LEU A 98 21.61 19.30 7.23
CA LEU A 98 22.65 20.19 6.70
C LEU A 98 23.34 20.98 7.81
N ILE A 99 22.74 21.06 9.00
CA ILE A 99 23.21 21.85 10.14
C ILE A 99 23.93 20.94 11.13
N GLY A 100 25.20 21.26 11.45
CA GLY A 100 26.00 20.61 12.50
C GLY A 100 26.83 19.41 12.05
N ASP A 101 27.76 19.01 12.92
CA ASP A 101 28.74 17.94 12.69
C ASP A 101 28.32 16.58 13.26
N PHE A 102 27.02 16.40 13.51
CA PHE A 102 26.48 15.14 14.01
C PHE A 102 26.50 14.05 12.93
N ASP A 103 26.55 12.79 13.36
CA ASP A 103 26.34 11.67 12.42
C ASP A 103 24.97 11.78 11.78
N LYS A 104 24.96 12.05 10.48
CA LYS A 104 23.72 12.32 9.71
C LYS A 104 22.76 11.14 9.69
N LEU A 105 23.29 9.91 9.79
CA LEU A 105 22.48 8.71 9.78
C LEU A 105 21.73 8.54 11.11
N ILE A 106 22.41 8.74 12.24
CA ILE A 106 21.82 8.69 13.57
C ILE A 106 20.79 9.81 13.72
N LEU A 107 21.18 11.05 13.37
CA LEU A 107 20.30 12.20 13.46
C LEU A 107 19.02 12.00 12.61
N TYR A 108 19.15 11.49 11.40
CA TYR A 108 18.02 11.17 10.54
C TYR A 108 17.05 10.19 11.19
N ALA A 109 17.56 9.09 11.74
CA ALA A 109 16.76 8.07 12.40
C ALA A 109 15.99 8.62 13.62
N ILE A 110 16.67 9.42 14.46
CA ILE A 110 16.05 10.05 15.63
C ILE A 110 14.94 11.02 15.18
N LEU A 111 15.21 11.88 14.20
CA LEU A 111 14.23 12.86 13.72
C LEU A 111 13.00 12.20 13.10
N ILE A 112 13.16 11.11 12.37
CA ILE A 112 12.02 10.31 11.86
C ILE A 112 11.18 9.74 13.00
N ALA A 113 11.82 9.21 14.03
CA ALA A 113 11.11 8.68 15.21
C ALA A 113 10.36 9.82 15.95
N VAL A 114 10.96 11.01 16.08
CA VAL A 114 10.32 12.20 16.66
C VAL A 114 9.10 12.62 15.83
N VAL A 115 9.21 12.65 14.50
CA VAL A 115 8.06 12.96 13.63
C VAL A 115 6.94 11.93 13.83
N ALA A 116 7.25 10.63 13.86
CA ALA A 116 6.26 9.59 14.11
C ALA A 116 5.56 9.79 15.47
N PHE A 117 6.30 10.18 16.50
CA PHE A 117 5.76 10.48 17.83
C PHE A 117 4.83 11.71 17.80
N ILE A 118 5.24 12.79 17.15
CA ILE A 118 4.42 14.01 16.99
C ILE A 118 3.11 13.66 16.26
N ILE A 119 3.17 12.96 15.15
CA ILE A 119 1.99 12.55 14.38
C ILE A 119 1.07 11.66 15.22
N ARG A 120 1.62 10.74 16.01
CA ARG A 120 0.85 9.92 16.95
C ARG A 120 0.10 10.76 17.98
N ILE A 121 0.74 11.79 18.54
CA ILE A 121 0.13 12.72 19.48
C ILE A 121 -1.01 13.50 18.82
N ILE A 122 -0.78 14.05 17.63
CA ILE A 122 -1.78 14.81 16.87
C ILE A 122 -3.04 13.95 16.64
N TYR A 123 -2.88 12.71 16.14
CA TYR A 123 -4.00 11.79 15.96
C TYR A 123 -4.73 11.50 17.28
N GLY A 124 -3.99 11.30 18.39
CA GLY A 124 -4.57 11.03 19.69
C GLY A 124 -5.41 12.20 20.23
N ILE A 125 -4.87 13.41 20.15
CA ILE A 125 -5.55 14.64 20.61
C ILE A 125 -6.79 14.89 19.75
N TYR A 126 -6.64 14.85 18.42
CA TYR A 126 -7.74 15.09 17.49
C TYR A 126 -8.90 14.11 17.72
N CYS A 127 -8.61 12.81 17.81
CA CYS A 127 -9.63 11.80 18.01
C CYS A 127 -10.32 11.96 19.37
N LYS A 128 -9.57 12.26 20.44
CA LYS A 128 -10.15 12.47 21.78
C LYS A 128 -11.07 13.68 21.84
N GLN A 129 -10.78 14.73 21.07
CA GLN A 129 -11.59 15.95 21.05
C GLN A 129 -12.86 15.84 20.19
N ASN A 130 -12.82 15.04 19.12
CA ASN A 130 -13.89 15.00 18.13
C ASN A 130 -14.76 13.73 18.20
N PHE A 131 -14.30 12.65 18.85
CA PHE A 131 -15.00 11.37 18.86
C PHE A 131 -15.11 10.81 20.28
N GLU A 132 -16.32 10.67 20.79
CA GLU A 132 -16.60 10.16 22.15
C GLU A 132 -16.10 8.73 22.38
N GLU A 133 -16.09 7.90 21.32
CA GLU A 133 -15.61 6.52 21.38
C GLU A 133 -14.10 6.40 21.52
N CYS A 134 -13.33 7.43 21.18
CA CYS A 134 -11.85 7.41 21.22
C CYS A 134 -11.25 7.57 22.63
N THR A 135 -12.03 7.31 23.66
CA THR A 135 -11.54 7.14 25.02
C THR A 135 -11.23 5.67 25.30
N TYR A 136 -9.93 5.36 25.41
CA TYR A 136 -9.48 3.98 25.65
C TYR A 136 -9.83 3.54 27.07
N HIS A 137 -10.52 2.40 27.16
CA HIS A 137 -10.69 1.61 28.38
C HIS A 137 -10.33 0.17 28.02
N PHE A 138 -9.64 -0.52 28.91
CA PHE A 138 -9.34 -1.93 28.69
C PHE A 138 -10.66 -2.73 28.73
N LEU A 139 -11.18 -3.05 27.56
CA LEU A 139 -12.37 -3.86 27.36
C LEU A 139 -12.00 -4.99 26.43
N PHE A 140 -12.05 -6.23 26.92
CA PHE A 140 -11.79 -7.41 26.12
C PHE A 140 -13.08 -8.14 25.82
N ASP A 141 -13.58 -7.99 24.58
CA ASP A 141 -14.72 -8.78 24.08
C ASP A 141 -14.19 -9.91 23.19
N ARG A 142 -14.21 -11.13 23.73
CA ARG A 142 -13.64 -12.33 23.07
C ARG A 142 -14.28 -12.61 21.70
N LYS A 143 -15.57 -12.36 21.53
CA LYS A 143 -16.27 -12.59 20.26
C LYS A 143 -15.80 -11.58 19.21
N LEU A 144 -15.83 -10.31 19.57
CA LEU A 144 -15.37 -9.23 18.68
C LEU A 144 -13.88 -9.37 18.34
N PHE A 145 -13.04 -9.73 19.32
CA PHE A 145 -11.63 -10.02 19.10
C PHE A 145 -11.43 -11.12 18.05
N LYS A 146 -12.15 -12.24 18.19
CA LYS A 146 -12.05 -13.36 17.24
C LYS A 146 -12.48 -12.97 15.83
N GLU A 147 -13.55 -12.20 15.70
CA GLU A 147 -14.03 -11.70 14.40
C GLU A 147 -13.02 -10.75 13.75
N MET A 148 -12.49 -9.78 14.50
CA MET A 148 -11.48 -8.83 14.01
C MET A 148 -10.15 -9.52 13.68
N PHE A 149 -9.71 -10.45 14.52
CA PHE A 149 -8.47 -11.21 14.30
C PHE A 149 -8.57 -12.13 13.06
N ALA A 150 -9.72 -12.79 12.87
CA ALA A 150 -9.96 -13.59 11.68
C ALA A 150 -9.96 -12.73 10.41
N PHE A 151 -10.61 -11.56 10.44
CA PHE A 151 -10.60 -10.61 9.33
C PHE A 151 -9.17 -10.13 9.01
N ALA A 152 -8.42 -9.72 10.04
CA ALA A 152 -7.02 -9.31 9.88
C ALA A 152 -6.16 -10.45 9.31
N GLY A 153 -6.29 -11.67 9.83
CA GLY A 153 -5.55 -12.84 9.37
C GLY A 153 -5.78 -13.14 7.89
N TRP A 154 -7.03 -13.10 7.43
CA TRP A 154 -7.33 -13.28 6.00
C TRP A 154 -6.79 -12.12 5.15
N SER A 155 -6.80 -10.89 5.66
CA SER A 155 -6.21 -9.73 4.99
C SER A 155 -4.69 -9.86 4.85
N VAL A 156 -4.01 -10.41 5.86
CA VAL A 156 -2.58 -10.72 5.80
C VAL A 156 -2.27 -11.72 4.68
N ILE A 157 -3.07 -12.79 4.52
CA ILE A 157 -2.88 -13.78 3.44
C ILE A 157 -2.96 -13.10 2.06
N GLY A 158 -3.94 -12.23 1.84
CA GLY A 158 -4.05 -11.47 0.59
C GLY A 158 -2.85 -10.56 0.34
N ASN A 159 -2.40 -9.84 1.37
CA ASN A 159 -1.22 -8.96 1.26
C ASN A 159 0.09 -9.73 1.09
N LEU A 160 0.22 -10.92 1.69
CA LEU A 160 1.36 -11.81 1.46
C LEU A 160 1.48 -12.20 -0.01
N GLY A 161 0.37 -12.47 -0.70
CA GLY A 161 0.40 -12.73 -2.15
C GLY A 161 1.04 -11.61 -2.95
N PHE A 162 0.72 -10.34 -2.64
CA PHE A 162 1.35 -9.17 -3.28
C PHE A 162 2.82 -9.02 -2.90
N SER A 163 3.15 -9.16 -1.61
CA SER A 163 4.53 -9.00 -1.13
C SER A 163 5.45 -10.09 -1.69
N LEU A 164 5.01 -11.34 -1.67
CA LEU A 164 5.77 -12.47 -2.21
C LEU A 164 5.95 -12.35 -3.73
N LYS A 165 4.90 -11.92 -4.45
CA LYS A 165 4.99 -11.62 -5.87
C LYS A 165 6.06 -10.56 -6.14
N ASP A 166 6.04 -9.45 -5.42
CA ASP A 166 6.94 -8.33 -5.65
C ASP A 166 8.40 -8.69 -5.30
N GLN A 167 8.63 -9.28 -4.12
CA GLN A 167 9.97 -9.73 -3.71
C GLN A 167 10.47 -10.91 -4.54
N GLY A 168 9.59 -11.85 -4.89
CA GLY A 168 9.92 -12.95 -5.79
C GLY A 168 10.35 -12.46 -7.16
N SER A 169 9.67 -11.46 -7.72
CA SER A 169 10.07 -10.84 -9.00
C SER A 169 11.43 -10.14 -8.88
N ASN A 170 11.76 -9.50 -7.76
CA ASN A 170 13.09 -8.94 -7.51
C ASN A 170 14.18 -10.03 -7.49
N ILE A 171 13.90 -11.16 -6.83
CA ILE A 171 14.84 -12.31 -6.76
C ILE A 171 15.05 -12.88 -8.16
N ILE A 172 13.98 -13.13 -8.91
CA ILE A 172 14.06 -13.68 -10.27
C ILE A 172 14.86 -12.73 -11.17
N LEU A 173 14.58 -11.43 -11.15
CA LEU A 173 15.33 -10.44 -11.92
C LEU A 173 16.81 -10.37 -11.52
N ASN A 174 17.12 -10.53 -10.23
CA ASN A 174 18.51 -10.56 -9.77
C ASN A 174 19.26 -11.78 -10.31
N LEU A 175 18.62 -12.96 -10.29
CA LEU A 175 19.21 -14.21 -10.78
C LEU A 175 19.60 -14.16 -12.27
N PHE A 176 18.78 -13.51 -13.11
CA PHE A 176 18.99 -13.48 -14.56
C PHE A 176 19.62 -12.18 -15.07
N GLY A 177 19.40 -11.06 -14.39
CA GLY A 177 19.82 -9.72 -14.84
C GLY A 177 20.79 -8.98 -13.94
N GLY A 178 21.05 -9.54 -12.75
CA GLY A 178 21.94 -8.95 -11.76
C GLY A 178 21.41 -7.69 -11.09
N THR A 179 22.27 -7.04 -10.31
CA THR A 179 21.92 -5.88 -9.47
C THR A 179 21.51 -4.64 -10.27
N THR A 180 22.10 -4.44 -11.46
CA THR A 180 21.79 -3.28 -12.32
C THR A 180 20.35 -3.32 -12.82
N VAL A 181 19.85 -4.49 -13.21
CA VAL A 181 18.44 -4.66 -13.64
C VAL A 181 17.48 -4.47 -12.48
N ASN A 182 17.84 -4.95 -11.28
CA ASN A 182 17.06 -4.73 -10.09
C ASN A 182 16.98 -3.24 -9.72
N ALA A 183 18.09 -2.51 -9.85
CA ALA A 183 18.11 -1.06 -9.63
C ALA A 183 17.20 -0.34 -10.64
N ALA A 184 17.24 -0.71 -11.92
CA ALA A 184 16.37 -0.16 -12.96
C ALA A 184 14.88 -0.38 -12.64
N ARG A 185 14.50 -1.60 -12.21
CA ARG A 185 13.14 -1.89 -11.73
C ARG A 185 12.78 -1.07 -10.48
N GLY A 186 13.69 -1.00 -9.50
CA GLY A 186 13.49 -0.22 -8.28
C GLY A 186 13.16 1.24 -8.54
N ILE A 187 13.90 1.88 -9.43
CA ILE A 187 13.67 3.27 -9.88
C ILE A 187 12.27 3.39 -10.53
N ALA A 188 11.95 2.49 -11.45
CA ALA A 188 10.64 2.48 -12.12
C ALA A 188 9.49 2.31 -11.12
N MET A 189 9.63 1.42 -10.13
CA MET A 189 8.62 1.21 -9.10
C MET A 189 8.48 2.39 -8.14
N GLN A 190 9.56 3.13 -7.87
CA GLN A 190 9.52 4.35 -7.05
C GLN A 190 8.68 5.45 -7.74
N VAL A 191 8.92 5.70 -9.02
CA VAL A 191 8.12 6.67 -9.80
C VAL A 191 6.65 6.22 -9.88
N ASN A 192 6.42 4.93 -10.19
CA ASN A 192 5.08 4.36 -10.23
C ASN A 192 4.35 4.52 -8.89
N GLY A 193 5.02 4.32 -7.77
CA GLY A 193 4.46 4.49 -6.43
C GLY A 193 3.99 5.92 -6.16
N ILE A 194 4.79 6.93 -6.53
CA ILE A 194 4.43 8.34 -6.36
C ILE A 194 3.17 8.67 -7.16
N ILE A 195 3.12 8.24 -8.43
CA ILE A 195 1.98 8.49 -9.32
C ILE A 195 0.72 7.77 -8.81
N SER A 196 0.85 6.52 -8.37
CA SER A 196 -0.27 5.70 -7.87
C SER A 196 -0.87 6.25 -6.58
N ASN A 197 -0.08 6.91 -5.72
CA ASN A 197 -0.57 7.51 -4.48
C ASN A 197 -1.65 8.59 -4.71
N PHE A 198 -1.61 9.28 -5.83
CA PHE A 198 -2.66 10.25 -6.20
C PHE A 198 -4.05 9.61 -6.27
N SER A 199 -4.15 8.50 -6.99
CA SER A 199 -5.42 7.77 -7.13
C SER A 199 -5.80 7.01 -5.86
N TYR A 200 -4.81 6.58 -5.07
CA TYR A 200 -5.06 5.94 -3.78
C TYR A 200 -5.78 6.87 -2.82
N ASN A 201 -5.36 8.13 -2.70
CA ASN A 201 -5.99 9.12 -1.84
C ASN A 201 -7.46 9.38 -2.23
N PHE A 202 -7.77 9.42 -3.53
CA PHE A 202 -9.15 9.51 -4.01
C PHE A 202 -9.98 8.28 -3.59
N THR A 203 -9.44 7.09 -3.78
CA THR A 203 -10.13 5.85 -3.41
C THR A 203 -10.34 5.77 -1.90
N MET A 204 -9.38 6.20 -1.10
CA MET A 204 -9.48 6.24 0.35
C MET A 204 -10.65 7.12 0.83
N ALA A 205 -10.91 8.25 0.16
CA ALA A 205 -12.07 9.10 0.46
C ALA A 205 -13.41 8.45 0.06
N LEU A 206 -13.41 7.56 -0.92
CA LEU A 206 -14.60 6.86 -1.40
C LEU A 206 -14.96 5.62 -0.58
N ASN A 207 -13.98 4.98 0.03
CA ASN A 207 -14.15 3.71 0.76
C ASN A 207 -15.22 3.74 1.86
N PRO A 208 -15.28 4.76 2.75
CA PRO A 208 -16.32 4.84 3.78
C PRO A 208 -17.73 4.92 3.19
N GLN A 209 -17.90 5.62 2.08
CA GLN A 209 -19.19 5.76 1.41
C GLN A 209 -19.68 4.41 0.85
N ILE A 210 -18.80 3.65 0.19
CA ILE A 210 -19.12 2.31 -0.32
C ILE A 210 -19.58 1.41 0.84
N THR A 211 -18.81 1.41 1.94
CA THR A 211 -19.09 0.57 3.11
C THR A 211 -20.39 0.98 3.80
N LYS A 212 -20.64 2.28 3.95
CA LYS A 212 -21.85 2.84 4.57
C LYS A 212 -23.10 2.47 3.79
N GLN A 213 -23.10 2.64 2.46
CA GLN A 213 -24.24 2.28 1.63
C GLN A 213 -24.49 0.76 1.64
N TYR A 214 -23.43 -0.04 1.63
CA TYR A 214 -23.54 -1.49 1.78
C TYR A 214 -24.19 -1.88 3.11
N ALA A 215 -23.72 -1.31 4.23
CA ALA A 215 -24.23 -1.58 5.57
C ALA A 215 -25.68 -1.12 5.75
N ALA A 216 -26.11 -0.07 5.04
CA ALA A 216 -27.50 0.42 5.02
C ALA A 216 -28.43 -0.45 4.14
N GLY A 217 -27.93 -1.46 3.45
CA GLY A 217 -28.70 -2.29 2.53
C GLY A 217 -28.93 -1.66 1.16
N ASN A 218 -28.39 -0.47 0.89
CA ASN A 218 -28.53 0.25 -0.37
C ASN A 218 -27.57 -0.29 -1.44
N MET A 219 -27.77 -1.56 -1.86
CA MET A 219 -26.86 -2.27 -2.77
C MET A 219 -26.67 -1.57 -4.12
N ASN A 220 -27.72 -0.91 -4.65
CA ASN A 220 -27.65 -0.17 -5.90
C ASN A 220 -26.70 1.04 -5.80
N GLU A 221 -26.80 1.83 -4.73
CA GLU A 221 -25.93 2.98 -4.52
C GLU A 221 -24.49 2.56 -4.21
N SER A 222 -24.28 1.54 -3.36
CA SER A 222 -22.96 0.96 -3.12
C SER A 222 -22.31 0.50 -4.43
N GLY A 223 -23.03 -0.23 -5.27
CA GLY A 223 -22.52 -0.70 -6.56
C GLY A 223 -22.26 0.44 -7.56
N ARG A 224 -23.10 1.49 -7.57
CA ARG A 224 -22.87 2.71 -8.38
C ARG A 224 -21.58 3.41 -7.95
N LEU A 225 -21.33 3.54 -6.65
CA LEU A 225 -20.08 4.11 -6.11
C LEU A 225 -18.87 3.27 -6.53
N VAL A 226 -18.96 1.94 -6.52
CA VAL A 226 -17.90 1.05 -6.99
C VAL A 226 -17.57 1.28 -8.47
N TYR A 227 -18.56 1.29 -9.36
CA TYR A 227 -18.33 1.55 -10.78
C TYR A 227 -17.75 2.95 -11.04
N THR A 228 -18.28 3.94 -10.33
CA THR A 228 -17.83 5.33 -10.43
C THR A 228 -16.39 5.46 -9.90
N GLY A 229 -16.11 4.82 -8.77
CA GLY A 229 -14.76 4.75 -8.18
C GLY A 229 -13.74 4.13 -9.12
N CYS A 230 -14.05 2.99 -9.74
CA CYS A 230 -13.17 2.35 -10.73
C CYS A 230 -12.87 3.29 -11.92
N ARG A 231 -13.87 4.04 -12.43
CA ARG A 231 -13.68 4.96 -13.56
C ARG A 231 -12.85 6.19 -13.18
N TYR A 232 -13.23 6.87 -12.12
CA TYR A 232 -12.55 8.12 -11.74
C TYR A 232 -11.14 7.88 -11.22
N SER A 233 -10.90 6.80 -10.47
CA SER A 233 -9.53 6.43 -10.07
C SER A 233 -8.65 6.18 -11.29
N PHE A 234 -9.20 5.54 -12.33
CA PHE A 234 -8.50 5.32 -13.58
C PHE A 234 -8.20 6.64 -14.30
N TYR A 235 -9.20 7.55 -14.44
CA TYR A 235 -8.99 8.81 -15.13
C TYR A 235 -8.01 9.73 -14.40
N LEU A 236 -8.05 9.76 -13.07
CA LEU A 236 -7.10 10.53 -12.27
C LEU A 236 -5.65 10.03 -12.45
N LEU A 237 -5.48 8.70 -12.45
CA LEU A 237 -4.18 8.11 -12.70
C LEU A 237 -3.72 8.36 -14.15
N LEU A 238 -4.63 8.22 -15.12
CA LEU A 238 -4.34 8.41 -16.54
C LEU A 238 -3.87 9.84 -16.83
N LEU A 239 -4.50 10.84 -16.21
CA LEU A 239 -4.14 12.25 -16.35
C LEU A 239 -2.67 12.52 -16.03
N ILE A 240 -2.12 11.81 -15.04
CA ILE A 240 -0.72 11.96 -14.64
C ILE A 240 0.17 10.98 -15.40
N ALA A 241 -0.31 9.76 -15.64
CA ALA A 241 0.48 8.71 -16.28
C ALA A 241 0.81 9.03 -17.74
N ILE A 242 -0.11 9.60 -18.52
CA ILE A 242 0.11 9.90 -19.95
C ILE A 242 1.28 10.87 -20.16
N PRO A 243 1.33 12.07 -19.55
CA PRO A 243 2.47 12.96 -19.71
C PRO A 243 3.80 12.31 -19.33
N VAL A 244 3.79 11.49 -18.27
CA VAL A 244 4.99 10.75 -17.83
C VAL A 244 5.37 9.66 -18.85
N MET A 245 4.40 8.93 -19.41
CA MET A 245 4.66 7.87 -20.39
C MET A 245 5.21 8.44 -21.71
N ILE A 246 4.73 9.60 -22.15
CA ILE A 246 5.22 10.27 -23.38
C ILE A 246 6.63 10.80 -23.19
N ASN A 247 6.96 11.31 -21.99
CA ASN A 247 8.24 11.99 -21.72
C ASN A 247 9.14 11.15 -20.78
N VAL A 248 9.00 9.82 -20.77
CA VAL A 248 9.66 8.95 -19.79
C VAL A 248 11.17 9.11 -19.77
N ASP A 249 11.83 9.12 -20.93
CA ASP A 249 13.29 9.23 -21.04
C ASP A 249 13.78 10.62 -20.59
N TYR A 250 13.06 11.67 -21.00
CA TYR A 250 13.38 13.04 -20.57
C TYR A 250 13.28 13.23 -19.04
N LEU A 251 12.19 12.74 -18.44
CA LEU A 251 11.98 12.84 -16.99
C LEU A 251 13.00 12.03 -16.21
N LEU A 252 13.32 10.81 -16.67
CA LEU A 252 14.35 9.98 -16.04
C LEU A 252 15.74 10.60 -16.18
N GLN A 253 16.06 11.19 -17.34
CA GLN A 253 17.34 11.86 -17.56
C GLN A 253 17.48 13.11 -16.70
N LEU A 254 16.41 13.93 -16.57
CA LEU A 254 16.39 15.10 -15.71
C LEU A 254 16.62 14.75 -14.25
N TRP A 255 16.07 13.61 -13.79
CA TRP A 255 16.17 13.19 -12.39
C TRP A 255 17.47 12.45 -12.06
N LEU A 256 17.92 11.53 -12.94
CA LEU A 256 19.03 10.62 -12.66
C LEU A 256 20.34 11.05 -13.34
N GLY A 257 20.29 11.92 -14.34
CA GLY A 257 21.43 12.24 -15.21
C GLY A 257 21.77 11.10 -16.17
N THR A 258 21.97 9.89 -15.67
CA THR A 258 22.21 8.68 -16.47
C THR A 258 21.12 7.63 -16.22
N ILE A 259 20.48 7.14 -17.27
CA ILE A 259 19.38 6.20 -17.17
C ILE A 259 19.94 4.77 -17.21
N PRO A 260 19.75 3.94 -16.16
CA PRO A 260 20.10 2.53 -16.23
C PRO A 260 19.34 1.79 -17.33
N LYS A 261 19.99 0.81 -17.95
CA LYS A 261 19.39 0.02 -19.03
C LYS A 261 18.05 -0.61 -18.60
N TYR A 262 17.04 -0.52 -19.44
CA TYR A 262 15.67 -1.01 -19.25
C TYR A 262 14.80 -0.21 -18.27
N THR A 263 15.26 0.84 -17.62
CA THR A 263 14.45 1.64 -16.66
C THR A 263 13.19 2.20 -17.31
N SER A 264 13.30 2.78 -18.49
CA SER A 264 12.17 3.35 -19.25
C SER A 264 11.12 2.30 -19.59
N GLN A 265 11.55 1.12 -20.04
CA GLN A 265 10.63 0.02 -20.35
C GLN A 265 9.94 -0.52 -19.09
N PHE A 266 10.67 -0.65 -17.96
CA PHE A 266 10.07 -1.01 -16.69
C PHE A 266 9.04 0.01 -16.24
N LEU A 267 9.34 1.30 -16.35
CA LEU A 267 8.42 2.37 -15.94
C LEU A 267 7.16 2.39 -16.79
N LEU A 268 7.28 2.33 -18.12
CA LEU A 268 6.12 2.27 -19.02
C LEU A 268 5.20 1.10 -18.68
N LEU A 269 5.74 -0.11 -18.53
CA LEU A 269 4.96 -1.30 -18.22
C LEU A 269 4.39 -1.26 -16.78
N ALA A 270 5.12 -0.66 -15.83
CA ALA A 270 4.63 -0.43 -14.47
C ALA A 270 3.44 0.52 -14.45
N LEU A 271 3.46 1.60 -15.23
CA LEU A 271 2.34 2.54 -15.34
C LEU A 271 1.12 1.89 -16.00
N ILE A 272 1.30 1.07 -17.05
CA ILE A 272 0.21 0.29 -17.63
C ILE A 272 -0.40 -0.67 -16.60
N THR A 273 0.46 -1.34 -15.84
CA THR A 273 0.04 -2.24 -14.74
C THR A 273 -0.75 -1.48 -13.67
N ALA A 274 -0.29 -0.29 -13.29
CA ALA A 274 -0.95 0.58 -12.33
C ALA A 274 -2.32 1.07 -12.81
N LEU A 275 -2.45 1.43 -14.09
CA LEU A 275 -3.72 1.85 -14.69
C LEU A 275 -4.79 0.74 -14.61
N ILE A 276 -4.40 -0.52 -14.74
CA ILE A 276 -5.32 -1.64 -14.55
C ILE A 276 -5.61 -1.86 -13.06
N ASN A 277 -4.55 -1.84 -12.24
CA ASN A 277 -4.65 -2.14 -10.81
C ASN A 277 -5.48 -1.10 -10.04
N VAL A 278 -5.47 0.16 -10.47
CA VAL A 278 -6.20 1.26 -9.80
C VAL A 278 -7.72 1.05 -9.76
N MET A 279 -8.27 0.19 -10.60
CA MET A 279 -9.67 -0.20 -10.57
C MET A 279 -9.98 -1.27 -9.50
N SER A 280 -8.95 -1.89 -8.89
CA SER A 280 -9.13 -2.96 -7.90
C SER A 280 -9.57 -2.48 -6.50
N PRO A 281 -9.09 -1.34 -5.93
CA PRO A 281 -9.45 -0.91 -4.59
C PRO A 281 -10.96 -0.72 -4.35
N PRO A 282 -11.76 -0.06 -5.21
CA PRO A 282 -13.21 0.06 -4.98
C PRO A 282 -13.91 -1.30 -4.92
N LEU A 283 -13.50 -2.27 -5.76
CA LEU A 283 -14.00 -3.64 -5.72
C LEU A 283 -13.61 -4.35 -4.43
N THR A 284 -12.36 -4.15 -4.00
CA THR A 284 -11.84 -4.73 -2.75
C THR A 284 -12.61 -4.19 -1.55
N THR A 285 -12.89 -2.88 -1.50
CA THR A 285 -13.69 -2.27 -0.42
C THR A 285 -15.10 -2.85 -0.37
N ALA A 286 -15.76 -3.03 -1.51
CA ALA A 286 -17.07 -3.66 -1.55
C ALA A 286 -17.04 -5.12 -1.06
N LEU A 287 -15.99 -5.88 -1.41
CA LEU A 287 -15.78 -7.24 -0.89
C LEU A 287 -15.52 -7.25 0.63
N GLN A 288 -14.73 -6.30 1.12
CA GLN A 288 -14.45 -6.18 2.55
C GLN A 288 -15.69 -5.77 3.35
N ALA A 289 -16.57 -4.94 2.79
CA ALA A 289 -17.83 -4.53 3.41
C ALA A 289 -18.76 -5.72 3.68
N THR A 290 -18.63 -6.84 2.98
CA THR A 290 -19.40 -8.07 3.25
C THR A 290 -19.00 -8.77 4.56
N GLY A 291 -17.83 -8.46 5.12
CA GLY A 291 -17.24 -9.14 6.29
C GLY A 291 -16.66 -10.53 5.97
N ASN A 292 -17.07 -11.20 4.90
CA ASN A 292 -16.58 -12.53 4.51
C ASN A 292 -15.53 -12.44 3.41
N ILE A 293 -14.28 -12.20 3.80
CA ILE A 293 -13.16 -11.95 2.88
C ILE A 293 -12.32 -13.19 2.56
N LYS A 294 -12.57 -14.33 3.23
CA LYS A 294 -11.75 -15.55 3.12
C LYS A 294 -11.52 -16.00 1.69
N VAL A 295 -12.59 -16.25 0.95
CA VAL A 295 -12.52 -16.78 -0.43
C VAL A 295 -11.81 -15.79 -1.34
N PHE A 296 -12.17 -14.51 -1.23
CA PHE A 296 -11.57 -13.43 -1.99
C PHE A 296 -10.05 -13.35 -1.77
N GLN A 297 -9.59 -13.36 -0.51
CA GLN A 297 -8.16 -13.22 -0.18
C GLN A 297 -7.35 -14.44 -0.68
N ILE A 298 -7.86 -15.66 -0.53
CA ILE A 298 -7.20 -16.87 -1.03
C ILE A 298 -7.08 -16.84 -2.56
N VAL A 299 -8.18 -16.54 -3.25
CA VAL A 299 -8.20 -16.50 -4.73
C VAL A 299 -7.20 -15.46 -5.26
N ILE A 300 -7.19 -14.25 -4.68
CA ILE A 300 -6.27 -13.21 -5.11
C ILE A 300 -4.82 -13.58 -4.79
N CYS A 301 -4.52 -14.15 -3.62
CA CYS A 301 -3.19 -14.62 -3.26
C CYS A 301 -2.66 -15.63 -4.30
N ILE A 302 -3.44 -16.65 -4.63
CA ILE A 302 -3.06 -17.65 -5.63
C ILE A 302 -2.82 -17.01 -7.00
N ILE A 303 -3.73 -16.15 -7.46
CA ILE A 303 -3.59 -15.46 -8.76
C ILE A 303 -2.29 -14.63 -8.78
N MET A 304 -1.99 -13.88 -7.71
CA MET A 304 -0.78 -13.05 -7.65
C MET A 304 0.50 -13.91 -7.68
N LEU A 305 0.52 -15.05 -6.98
CA LEU A 305 1.68 -15.94 -6.96
C LEU A 305 1.94 -16.61 -8.31
N CYS A 306 0.93 -16.78 -9.17
CA CYS A 306 1.11 -17.30 -10.53
C CYS A 306 2.05 -16.44 -11.40
N GLU A 307 2.27 -15.18 -11.04
CA GLU A 307 3.22 -14.33 -11.77
C GLU A 307 4.64 -14.87 -11.73
N LEU A 308 5.07 -15.46 -10.61
CA LEU A 308 6.45 -15.90 -10.40
C LEU A 308 6.90 -16.99 -11.38
N PRO A 309 6.16 -18.11 -11.55
CA PRO A 309 6.56 -19.14 -12.51
C PRO A 309 6.56 -18.63 -13.96
N PHE A 310 5.61 -17.76 -14.34
CA PHE A 310 5.61 -17.19 -15.70
C PHE A 310 6.80 -16.25 -15.92
N SER A 311 7.12 -15.41 -14.93
CA SER A 311 8.28 -14.52 -14.98
C SER A 311 9.60 -15.29 -15.06
N TYR A 312 9.74 -16.35 -14.27
CA TYR A 312 10.89 -17.25 -14.33
C TYR A 312 11.03 -17.90 -15.71
N PHE A 313 9.95 -18.44 -16.25
CA PHE A 313 9.95 -19.11 -17.56
C PHE A 313 10.37 -18.16 -18.69
N ILE A 314 9.86 -16.91 -18.71
CA ILE A 314 10.23 -15.91 -19.71
C ILE A 314 11.73 -15.62 -19.67
N LEU A 315 12.32 -15.45 -18.51
CA LEU A 315 13.76 -15.18 -18.40
C LEU A 315 14.60 -16.41 -18.67
N TYR A 316 14.14 -17.59 -18.28
CA TYR A 316 14.80 -18.86 -18.61
C TYR A 316 14.89 -19.12 -20.13
N THR A 317 13.87 -18.72 -20.89
CA THR A 317 13.86 -18.81 -22.37
C THR A 317 14.64 -17.68 -23.06
N GLY A 318 15.39 -16.85 -22.31
CA GLY A 318 16.22 -15.77 -22.87
C GLY A 318 15.46 -14.46 -23.11
N GLY A 319 14.28 -14.28 -22.53
CA GLY A 319 13.53 -13.04 -22.61
C GLY A 319 14.27 -11.85 -21.98
N LYS A 320 14.01 -10.64 -22.48
CA LYS A 320 14.60 -9.43 -21.92
C LYS A 320 14.03 -9.16 -20.50
N PRO A 321 14.82 -8.58 -19.57
CA PRO A 321 14.41 -8.41 -18.16
C PRO A 321 13.07 -7.71 -17.95
N TYR A 322 12.76 -6.67 -18.70
CA TYR A 322 11.49 -5.95 -18.58
C TYR A 322 10.25 -6.79 -18.97
N MET A 323 10.43 -7.91 -19.66
CA MET A 323 9.32 -8.79 -20.07
C MET A 323 8.63 -9.48 -18.89
N VAL A 324 9.24 -9.51 -17.70
CA VAL A 324 8.57 -9.98 -16.48
C VAL A 324 7.35 -9.13 -16.09
N MET A 325 7.22 -7.92 -16.65
CA MET A 325 6.05 -7.08 -16.42
C MET A 325 4.82 -7.54 -17.21
N TYR A 326 4.96 -8.33 -18.29
CA TYR A 326 3.80 -8.87 -19.04
C TYR A 326 2.98 -9.86 -18.20
N PRO A 327 3.57 -10.87 -17.53
CA PRO A 327 2.84 -11.65 -16.52
C PRO A 327 2.16 -10.80 -15.46
N SER A 328 2.79 -9.72 -14.98
CA SER A 328 2.18 -8.80 -14.00
C SER A 328 0.90 -8.17 -14.54
N ILE A 329 0.91 -7.65 -15.77
CA ILE A 329 -0.28 -7.08 -16.44
C ILE A 329 -1.39 -8.13 -16.53
N PHE A 330 -1.06 -9.34 -16.96
CA PHE A 330 -2.01 -10.43 -17.14
C PHE A 330 -2.63 -10.87 -15.79
N VAL A 331 -1.79 -11.12 -14.79
CA VAL A 331 -2.20 -11.57 -13.46
C VAL A 331 -3.07 -10.52 -12.75
N ILE A 332 -2.70 -9.23 -12.85
CA ILE A 332 -3.49 -8.14 -12.27
C ILE A 332 -4.84 -8.00 -12.98
N SER A 333 -4.88 -8.17 -14.31
CA SER A 333 -6.14 -8.18 -15.06
C SER A 333 -7.05 -9.33 -14.63
N ILE A 334 -6.52 -10.55 -14.52
CA ILE A 334 -7.27 -11.70 -13.99
C ILE A 334 -7.75 -11.42 -12.56
N GLY A 335 -6.90 -10.87 -11.72
CA GLY A 335 -7.24 -10.51 -10.35
C GLY A 335 -8.36 -9.47 -10.24
N LEU A 336 -8.40 -8.50 -11.18
CA LEU A 336 -9.48 -7.52 -11.28
C LEU A 336 -10.82 -8.21 -11.62
N PHE A 337 -10.85 -9.07 -12.63
CA PHE A 337 -12.05 -9.81 -13.02
C PHE A 337 -12.46 -10.83 -11.96
N ALA A 338 -11.52 -11.48 -11.28
CA ALA A 338 -11.82 -12.40 -10.18
C ALA A 338 -12.54 -11.68 -9.02
N ARG A 339 -12.09 -10.48 -8.63
CA ARG A 339 -12.78 -9.64 -7.62
C ARG A 339 -14.19 -9.34 -8.06
N PHE A 340 -14.37 -8.95 -9.32
CA PHE A 340 -15.68 -8.64 -9.85
C PHE A 340 -16.62 -9.85 -9.89
N LEU A 341 -16.13 -11.02 -10.30
CA LEU A 341 -16.91 -12.27 -10.32
C LEU A 341 -17.36 -12.71 -8.93
N ILE A 342 -16.50 -12.50 -7.91
CA ILE A 342 -16.88 -12.79 -6.53
C ILE A 342 -17.98 -11.82 -6.06
N LEU A 343 -17.87 -10.52 -6.36
CA LEU A 343 -18.92 -9.55 -6.05
C LEU A 343 -20.25 -9.87 -6.76
N LYS A 344 -20.21 -10.30 -8.02
CA LYS A 344 -21.39 -10.72 -8.77
C LYS A 344 -22.15 -11.87 -8.10
N LYS A 345 -21.44 -12.79 -7.43
CA LYS A 345 -22.08 -13.87 -6.68
C LYS A 345 -22.78 -13.39 -5.41
N ILE A 346 -22.36 -12.25 -4.86
CA ILE A 346 -22.91 -11.68 -3.63
C ILE A 346 -24.14 -10.81 -3.92
N SER A 347 -24.14 -10.06 -5.02
CA SER A 347 -25.23 -9.17 -5.37
C SER A 347 -25.54 -9.18 -6.88
N PRO A 348 -26.82 -9.36 -7.28
CA PRO A 348 -27.24 -9.35 -8.68
C PRO A 348 -27.08 -7.97 -9.35
N PHE A 349 -26.86 -6.89 -8.59
CA PHE A 349 -26.57 -5.56 -9.14
C PHE A 349 -25.31 -5.57 -10.01
N TYR A 350 -24.29 -6.36 -9.67
CA TYR A 350 -23.03 -6.42 -10.39
C TYR A 350 -23.16 -7.21 -11.70
N LYS A 351 -23.38 -6.49 -12.81
CA LYS A 351 -23.53 -7.08 -14.15
C LYS A 351 -22.18 -7.12 -14.86
N LEU A 352 -21.69 -8.31 -15.20
CA LEU A 352 -20.38 -8.50 -15.83
C LEU A 352 -20.27 -7.72 -17.15
N ARG A 353 -21.30 -7.78 -18.00
CA ARG A 353 -21.33 -7.05 -19.27
C ARG A 353 -21.18 -5.53 -19.07
N HIS A 354 -21.86 -4.98 -18.06
CA HIS A 354 -21.73 -3.55 -17.74
C HIS A 354 -20.31 -3.18 -17.28
N PHE A 355 -19.71 -3.98 -16.39
CA PHE A 355 -18.35 -3.74 -15.93
C PHE A 355 -17.35 -3.85 -17.08
N THR A 356 -17.42 -4.91 -17.89
CA THR A 356 -16.47 -5.13 -18.99
C THR A 356 -16.57 -4.01 -20.03
N PHE A 357 -17.75 -3.68 -20.53
CA PHE A 357 -17.88 -2.70 -21.61
C PHE A 357 -17.85 -1.24 -21.12
N ASN A 358 -18.59 -0.92 -20.05
CA ASN A 358 -18.76 0.48 -19.62
C ASN A 358 -17.70 0.95 -18.62
N VAL A 359 -16.90 0.04 -18.05
CA VAL A 359 -15.80 0.41 -17.15
C VAL A 359 -14.48 0.00 -17.78
N PHE A 360 -14.20 -1.29 -17.93
CA PHE A 360 -12.90 -1.79 -18.35
C PHE A 360 -12.55 -1.41 -19.80
N CYS A 361 -13.33 -1.84 -20.79
CA CYS A 361 -13.05 -1.55 -22.21
C CYS A 361 -13.09 -0.05 -22.51
N ARG A 362 -14.04 0.69 -21.93
CA ARG A 362 -14.10 2.13 -22.08
C ARG A 362 -12.87 2.84 -21.53
N ASN A 363 -12.38 2.45 -20.35
CA ASN A 363 -11.19 3.02 -19.77
C ASN A 363 -9.95 2.75 -20.64
N ILE A 364 -9.79 1.53 -21.13
CA ILE A 364 -8.68 1.17 -22.03
C ILE A 364 -8.77 1.95 -23.35
N LEU A 365 -9.97 2.06 -23.92
CA LEU A 365 -10.17 2.83 -25.18
C LEU A 365 -9.78 4.31 -24.98
N ILE A 366 -10.19 4.92 -23.88
CA ILE A 366 -9.78 6.30 -23.55
C ILE A 366 -8.27 6.39 -23.40
N ALA A 367 -7.63 5.43 -22.72
CA ALA A 367 -6.18 5.43 -22.57
C ALA A 367 -5.46 5.34 -23.93
N ILE A 368 -5.93 4.50 -24.84
CA ILE A 368 -5.37 4.35 -26.20
C ILE A 368 -5.55 5.62 -27.04
N VAL A 369 -6.70 6.28 -26.92
CA VAL A 369 -6.98 7.52 -27.68
C VAL A 369 -6.17 8.71 -27.14
N CYS A 370 -5.88 8.73 -25.84
CA CYS A 370 -5.11 9.81 -25.21
C CYS A 370 -3.58 9.62 -25.29
N TYR A 371 -3.09 8.40 -25.53
CA TYR A 371 -1.68 8.09 -25.73
C TYR A 371 -1.28 8.19 -27.19
#